data_cc54aa05a6a0b663bec4068d079b7f11
#
_entry.id   cc54aa05a6a0b663bec4068d079b7f11
#
_cell.length_a   1.000
_cell.length_b   1.000
_cell.length_c   1.000
_cell.angle_alpha   90.00
_cell.angle_beta   90.00
_cell.angle_gamma   90.00
#
_symmetry.space_group_name_H-M   'P 1'
#
loop_
_entity.id
_entity.type
_entity.pdbx_description
1 polymer ?
#
loop_
_entity_poly.entity_id
_entity_poly.type
_entity_poly.pdbx_seq_one_letter_code
_entity_poly.pdbx_strand_id
1 'polypeptide(L)'
;MIKKACAHSQGALLPRDVFDNLMRAEWELWLSMWYGGAQACAVTHMWTTPRTKALTLKIVAGEGWQQHMPAVCDIARKNGCKIFYAECARDGWDRVMPKFGFTKAYTVWRLPLDVPA
;
A
#
# COMPACT_ATOMS: atom_id res chain seq x y z
N MET A 1 -8.83 -5.60 9.86
CA MET A 1 -7.61 -5.60 9.00
C MET A 1 -7.00 -4.21 8.83
N ILE A 2 -7.76 -3.24 8.40
CA ILE A 2 -7.24 -1.87 8.16
C ILE A 2 -6.65 -1.26 9.43
N LYS A 3 -7.32 -1.40 10.56
CA LYS A 3 -6.84 -0.88 11.85
C LYS A 3 -5.47 -1.45 12.21
N LYS A 4 -5.27 -2.76 12.02
CA LYS A 4 -4.01 -3.43 12.30
C LYS A 4 -2.91 -2.97 11.33
N ALA A 5 -3.26 -2.81 10.07
CA ALA A 5 -2.32 -2.33 9.05
C ALA A 5 -1.88 -0.89 9.33
N CYS A 6 -2.79 -0.03 9.75
CA CYS A 6 -2.47 1.36 10.09
C CYS A 6 -1.49 1.45 11.28
N ALA A 7 -1.50 0.48 12.18
CA ALA A 7 -0.57 0.45 13.30
C ALA A 7 0.89 0.37 12.82
N HIS A 8 1.15 -0.27 11.68
CA HIS A 8 2.50 -0.36 11.11
C HIS A 8 3.00 0.97 10.53
N SER A 9 2.13 1.95 10.34
CA SER A 9 2.53 3.27 9.86
C SER A 9 3.12 4.17 10.94
N GLN A 10 3.15 3.70 12.18
CA GLN A 10 3.64 4.44 13.34
C GLN A 10 2.91 5.80 13.51
N GLY A 11 1.60 5.80 13.31
CA GLY A 11 0.77 6.98 13.47
C GLY A 11 0.67 7.87 12.23
N ALA A 12 1.36 7.54 11.14
CA ALA A 12 1.24 8.31 9.89
C ALA A 12 -0.13 8.15 9.24
N LEU A 13 -0.75 6.98 9.43
CA LEU A 13 -2.09 6.70 8.92
C LEU A 13 -2.97 6.16 10.04
N LEU A 14 -4.13 6.78 10.20
CA LEU A 14 -5.20 6.29 11.07
C LEU A 14 -6.29 5.63 10.22
N PRO A 15 -7.05 4.67 10.78
CA PRO A 15 -8.17 4.06 10.04
C PRO A 15 -9.13 5.07 9.43
N ARG A 16 -9.37 6.18 10.12
CA ARG A 16 -10.22 7.26 9.65
C ARG A 16 -9.70 7.90 8.37
N ASP A 17 -8.38 8.12 8.28
CA ASP A 17 -7.76 8.72 7.10
C ASP A 17 -7.93 7.81 5.89
N VAL A 18 -7.74 6.51 6.08
CA VAL A 18 -7.94 5.52 5.02
C VAL A 18 -9.40 5.54 4.56
N PHE A 19 -10.33 5.49 5.50
CA PHE A 19 -11.76 5.48 5.19
C PHE A 19 -12.17 6.73 4.42
N ASP A 20 -11.73 7.92 4.85
CA ASP A 20 -12.06 9.18 4.20
C ASP A 20 -11.57 9.21 2.74
N ASN A 21 -10.35 8.72 2.48
CA ASN A 21 -9.81 8.68 1.13
C ASN A 21 -10.53 7.66 0.26
N LEU A 22 -10.95 6.53 0.80
CA LEU A 22 -11.74 5.55 0.07
C LEU A 22 -13.12 6.11 -0.28
N MET A 23 -13.76 6.81 0.63
CA MET A 23 -15.08 7.40 0.40
C MET A 23 -15.05 8.50 -0.65
N ARG A 24 -13.93 9.22 -0.77
CA ARG A 24 -13.74 10.23 -1.82
C ARG A 24 -13.25 9.63 -3.14
N ALA A 25 -13.08 8.30 -3.20
CA ALA A 25 -12.56 7.58 -4.36
C ALA A 25 -11.15 8.05 -4.79
N GLU A 26 -10.38 8.60 -3.85
CA GLU A 26 -8.99 8.99 -4.09
C GLU A 26 -8.04 7.80 -3.96
N TRP A 27 -8.41 6.81 -3.15
CA TRP A 27 -7.67 5.57 -2.97
C TRP A 27 -8.54 4.38 -3.35
N GLU A 28 -7.91 3.26 -3.69
CA GLU A 28 -8.57 2.02 -4.09
C GLU A 28 -8.41 0.96 -3.01
N LEU A 29 -9.48 0.22 -2.76
CA LEU A 29 -9.50 -0.92 -1.84
C LEU A 29 -9.50 -2.22 -2.63
N TRP A 30 -8.58 -3.12 -2.29
CA TRP A 30 -8.47 -4.47 -2.84
C TRP A 30 -8.77 -5.47 -1.74
N LEU A 31 -9.59 -6.47 -2.04
CA LEU A 31 -9.93 -7.52 -1.09
C LEU A 31 -9.64 -8.89 -1.68
N SER A 32 -9.00 -9.74 -0.87
CA SER A 32 -8.86 -11.17 -1.17
C SER A 32 -9.96 -11.90 -0.42
N MET A 33 -10.88 -12.51 -1.15
CA MET A 33 -12.08 -13.13 -0.58
C MET A 33 -11.97 -14.65 -0.61
N TRP A 34 -12.38 -15.26 0.49
CA TRP A 34 -12.55 -16.71 0.62
C TRP A 34 -13.94 -17.00 1.20
N TYR A 35 -14.28 -18.28 1.30
CA TYR A 35 -15.60 -18.74 1.78
C TYR A 35 -16.02 -18.14 3.14
N GLY A 36 -15.10 -17.77 3.99
CA GLY A 36 -15.38 -17.16 5.28
C GLY A 36 -15.33 -15.63 5.32
N GLY A 37 -15.14 -14.99 4.18
CA GLY A 37 -15.01 -13.53 4.10
C GLY A 37 -13.65 -13.06 3.61
N ALA A 38 -13.29 -11.82 3.92
CA ALA A 38 -12.03 -11.21 3.48
C ALA A 38 -10.86 -11.79 4.28
N GLN A 39 -9.82 -12.31 3.60
CA GLN A 39 -8.59 -12.80 4.21
C GLN A 39 -7.47 -11.78 4.19
N ALA A 40 -7.44 -10.93 3.19
CA ALA A 40 -6.42 -9.89 3.05
C ALA A 40 -7.04 -8.67 2.42
N CYS A 41 -6.44 -7.52 2.67
CA CYS A 41 -6.79 -6.29 2.00
C CYS A 41 -5.54 -5.48 1.69
N ALA A 42 -5.66 -4.63 0.69
CA ALA A 42 -4.66 -3.63 0.38
C ALA A 42 -5.36 -2.33 0.02
N VAL A 43 -4.73 -1.22 0.33
CA VAL A 43 -5.19 0.09 -0.10
C VAL A 43 -4.08 0.72 -0.93
N THR A 44 -4.45 1.16 -2.12
CA THR A 44 -3.52 1.75 -3.07
C THR A 44 -4.00 3.13 -3.49
N HIS A 45 -3.09 3.89 -4.05
CA HIS A 45 -3.36 5.20 -4.62
C HIS A 45 -2.72 5.27 -6.01
N MET A 46 -3.56 5.50 -7.04
CA MET A 46 -3.07 5.82 -8.38
C MET A 46 -2.90 7.33 -8.49
N TRP A 47 -1.74 7.75 -8.95
CA TRP A 47 -1.47 9.17 -9.09
C TRP A 47 -0.61 9.44 -10.32
N THR A 48 -0.67 10.65 -10.82
CA THR A 48 0.05 11.06 -12.01
C THR A 48 1.01 12.18 -11.71
N THR A 49 2.16 12.14 -12.36
CA THR A 49 3.06 13.27 -12.51
C THR A 49 3.05 13.69 -13.98
N PRO A 50 3.68 14.84 -14.34
CA PRO A 50 3.78 15.21 -15.75
C PRO A 50 4.47 14.14 -16.62
N ARG A 51 5.25 13.23 -16.04
CA ARG A 51 6.04 12.25 -16.78
C ARG A 51 5.56 10.82 -16.65
N THR A 52 4.76 10.51 -15.61
CA THR A 52 4.41 9.12 -15.35
C THR A 52 3.13 9.00 -14.56
N LYS A 53 2.57 7.79 -14.60
CA LYS A 53 1.49 7.37 -13.73
C LYS A 53 2.00 6.25 -12.83
N ALA A 54 1.70 6.32 -11.55
CA ALA A 54 2.20 5.39 -10.56
C ALA A 54 1.07 4.83 -9.70
N LEU A 55 1.28 3.61 -9.19
CA LEU A 55 0.46 3.01 -8.16
C LEU A 55 1.29 2.95 -6.89
N THR A 56 0.74 3.38 -5.78
CA THR A 56 1.40 3.30 -4.48
C THR A 56 0.59 2.44 -3.53
N LEU A 57 1.23 1.43 -2.94
CA LEU A 57 0.65 0.61 -1.89
C LEU A 57 0.75 1.38 -0.58
N LYS A 58 -0.40 1.78 -0.03
CA LYS A 58 -0.47 2.55 1.20
C LYS A 58 -0.48 1.66 2.43
N ILE A 59 -1.30 0.63 2.42
CA ILE A 59 -1.35 -0.38 3.48
C ILE A 59 -1.68 -1.74 2.87
N VAL A 60 -1.24 -2.77 3.56
CA VAL A 60 -1.60 -4.16 3.26
C VAL A 60 -1.76 -4.91 4.58
N ALA A 61 -2.75 -5.77 4.65
CA ALA A 61 -3.04 -6.55 5.85
C ALA A 61 -3.59 -7.92 5.49
N GLY A 62 -3.49 -8.84 6.44
CA GLY A 62 -4.00 -10.19 6.29
C GLY A 62 -2.99 -11.14 5.69
N GLU A 63 -3.46 -12.33 5.34
CA GLU A 63 -2.63 -13.41 4.84
C GLU A 63 -2.85 -13.65 3.34
N GLY A 64 -1.82 -14.15 2.66
CA GLY A 64 -1.93 -14.57 1.27
C GLY A 64 -1.97 -13.43 0.27
N TRP A 65 -1.66 -12.20 0.65
CA TRP A 65 -1.68 -11.07 -0.27
C TRP A 65 -0.63 -11.21 -1.38
N GLN A 66 0.47 -11.92 -1.12
CA GLN A 66 1.57 -12.09 -2.07
C GLN A 66 1.12 -12.76 -3.36
N GLN A 67 0.20 -13.72 -3.29
CA GLN A 67 -0.28 -14.44 -4.46
C GLN A 67 -1.07 -13.55 -5.42
N HIS A 68 -1.55 -12.40 -4.97
CA HIS A 68 -2.33 -11.47 -5.79
C HIS A 68 -1.47 -10.39 -6.44
N MET A 69 -0.19 -10.30 -6.11
CA MET A 69 0.70 -9.26 -6.64
C MET A 69 0.77 -9.24 -8.17
N PRO A 70 0.90 -10.40 -8.85
CA PRO A 70 0.91 -10.38 -10.32
C PRO A 70 -0.36 -9.78 -10.93
N ALA A 71 -1.53 -10.11 -10.36
CA ALA A 71 -2.81 -9.58 -10.84
C ALA A 71 -2.92 -8.06 -10.61
N VAL A 72 -2.48 -7.58 -9.46
CA VAL A 72 -2.47 -6.14 -9.16
C VAL A 72 -1.55 -5.40 -10.13
N CYS A 73 -0.37 -5.94 -10.40
CA CYS A 73 0.56 -5.37 -11.36
C CYS A 73 -0.05 -5.30 -12.76
N ASP A 74 -0.76 -6.35 -13.19
CA ASP A 74 -1.40 -6.37 -14.51
C ASP A 74 -2.51 -5.33 -14.62
N ILE A 75 -3.32 -5.18 -13.58
CA ILE A 75 -4.36 -4.16 -13.55
C ILE A 75 -3.74 -2.76 -13.57
N ALA A 76 -2.67 -2.53 -12.81
CA ALA A 76 -1.95 -1.27 -12.83
C ALA A 76 -1.43 -0.93 -14.22
N ARG A 77 -0.82 -1.90 -14.91
CA ARG A 77 -0.34 -1.72 -16.30
C ARG A 77 -1.47 -1.37 -17.25
N LYS A 78 -2.60 -2.05 -17.14
CA LYS A 78 -3.79 -1.78 -17.96
C LYS A 78 -4.35 -0.38 -17.75
N ASN A 79 -4.13 0.19 -16.58
CA ASN A 79 -4.51 1.56 -16.26
C ASN A 79 -3.42 2.58 -16.59
N GLY A 80 -2.36 2.16 -17.27
CA GLY A 80 -1.29 3.04 -17.70
C GLY A 80 -0.20 3.33 -16.68
N CYS A 81 -0.22 2.65 -15.53
CA CYS A 81 0.82 2.82 -14.53
C CYS A 81 2.16 2.28 -15.02
N LYS A 82 3.21 3.04 -14.81
CA LYS A 82 4.58 2.70 -15.19
C LYS A 82 5.40 2.22 -14.01
N ILE A 83 4.99 2.53 -12.80
CA ILE A 83 5.74 2.24 -11.58
C ILE A 83 4.80 1.85 -10.46
N PHE A 84 5.24 0.94 -9.61
CA PHE A 84 4.51 0.50 -8.42
C PHE A 84 5.42 0.73 -7.22
N TYR A 85 5.03 1.67 -6.36
CA TYR A 85 5.73 1.94 -5.10
C TYR A 85 5.05 1.21 -3.94
N ALA A 86 5.85 0.68 -3.04
CA ALA A 86 5.37 0.15 -1.76
C ALA A 86 5.94 1.02 -0.64
N GLU A 87 5.09 1.82 -0.02
CA GLU A 87 5.50 2.75 1.04
C GLU A 87 5.32 2.18 2.45
N CYS A 88 4.41 1.23 2.61
CA CYS A 88 4.18 0.62 3.91
C CYS A 88 5.22 -0.46 4.18
N ALA A 89 6.20 -0.15 5.00
CA ALA A 89 7.23 -1.11 5.38
C ALA A 89 6.74 -2.05 6.48
N ARG A 90 7.09 -3.33 6.37
CA ARG A 90 6.84 -4.34 7.39
C ARG A 90 8.09 -5.20 7.55
N ASP A 91 8.23 -5.81 8.73
CA ASP A 91 9.34 -6.72 8.98
C ASP A 91 9.36 -7.85 7.94
N GLY A 92 10.53 -8.14 7.43
CA GLY A 92 10.71 -9.20 6.45
C GLY A 92 10.50 -8.80 4.99
N TRP A 93 10.05 -7.59 4.71
CA TRP A 93 9.86 -7.12 3.33
C TRP A 93 11.16 -7.05 2.52
N ASP A 94 12.29 -6.86 3.18
CA ASP A 94 13.61 -6.89 2.49
C ASP A 94 13.87 -8.25 1.84
N ARG A 95 13.25 -9.32 2.35
CA ARG A 95 13.36 -10.67 1.77
C ARG A 95 12.26 -10.98 0.78
N VAL A 96 11.08 -10.40 0.97
CA VAL A 96 9.88 -10.72 0.18
C VAL A 96 9.79 -9.86 -1.08
N MET A 97 9.98 -8.56 -0.95
CA MET A 97 9.74 -7.63 -2.04
C MET A 97 10.64 -7.84 -3.27
N PRO A 98 11.93 -8.18 -3.11
CA PRO A 98 12.76 -8.47 -4.30
C PRO A 98 12.25 -9.63 -5.15
N LYS A 99 11.53 -10.59 -4.55
CA LYS A 99 10.96 -11.73 -5.28
C LYS A 99 9.91 -11.30 -6.32
N PHE A 100 9.30 -10.12 -6.13
CA PHE A 100 8.34 -9.55 -7.07
C PHE A 100 8.97 -8.54 -8.02
N GLY A 101 10.28 -8.33 -7.93
CA GLY A 101 10.98 -7.35 -8.76
C GLY A 101 11.11 -5.96 -8.15
N PHE A 102 10.68 -5.76 -6.91
CA PHE A 102 10.85 -4.47 -6.24
C PHE A 102 12.31 -4.24 -5.86
N THR A 103 12.75 -3.00 -6.00
CA THR A 103 14.04 -2.52 -5.51
C THR A 103 13.80 -1.35 -4.57
N LYS A 104 14.72 -1.12 -3.65
CA LYS A 104 14.64 0.06 -2.76
C LYS A 104 14.76 1.33 -3.58
N ALA A 105 13.74 2.20 -3.49
CA ALA A 105 13.76 3.48 -4.20
C ALA A 105 14.42 4.58 -3.38
N TYR A 106 14.09 4.67 -2.10
CA TYR A 106 14.61 5.70 -1.19
C TYR A 106 14.34 5.32 0.26
N THR A 107 14.99 6.05 1.18
CA THR A 107 14.72 5.93 2.62
C THR A 107 13.96 7.17 3.09
N VAL A 108 12.88 6.97 3.84
CA VAL A 108 12.11 8.06 4.41
C VAL A 108 12.52 8.26 5.87
N TRP A 109 12.87 9.49 6.22
CA TRP A 109 13.24 9.89 7.56
C TRP A 109 12.13 10.74 8.14
N ARG A 110 11.85 10.58 9.43
CA ARG A 110 10.74 11.26 10.10
C ARG A 110 11.26 12.04 11.32
N LEU A 111 10.85 13.30 11.40
CA LEU A 111 11.11 14.15 12.55
C LEU A 111 9.76 14.68 13.08
N PRO A 112 9.30 14.23 14.26
CA PRO A 112 8.11 14.82 14.88
C PRO A 112 8.38 16.29 15.27
N LEU A 113 7.46 17.18 14.86
CA LEU A 113 7.61 18.62 15.13
C LEU A 113 6.73 19.11 16.26
N ASP A 114 5.81 18.28 16.73
CA ASP A 114 4.91 18.56 17.84
C ASP A 114 5.51 18.19 19.21
N VAL A 115 6.72 17.64 19.23
CA VAL A 115 7.44 17.25 20.43
C VAL A 115 8.55 18.27 20.68
N PRO A 116 8.65 18.85 21.89
CA PRO A 116 9.75 19.77 22.23
C PRO A 116 11.11 19.09 22.05
N ALA A 117 12.07 19.86 21.54
CA ALA A 117 13.44 19.39 21.34
C ALA A 117 14.14 19.11 22.66
#